data_bb5b840c4af57decf9f805361af1f5fe
#
_entry.id   bb5b840c4af57decf9f805361af1f5fe
#
_cell.length_a   1.000
_cell.length_b   1.000
_cell.length_c   1.000
_cell.angle_alpha   90.00
_cell.angle_beta   90.00
_cell.angle_gamma   90.00
#
_symmetry.space_group_name_H-M   'P 1'
#
loop_
_entity.id
_entity.type
_entity.pdbx_description
1 polymer ?
#
loop_
_entity_poly.entity_id
_entity_poly.type
_entity_poly.pdbx_seq_one_letter_code
_entity_poly.pdbx_strand_id
1 'polypeptide(L)'
;VMGACFPQLGYTGMSTFHMGINDALIALCCLFWVEVAYKIYHKERIQKYKDAVNQSLDDPYLSSKIVAISSGISFLIICIAIFSTGYFANRSTCMLKQHRVHVTRTIEIDLLHLQVQFLIAMLALDFILILTMLMIYQYMKYREYQGEIDFLTGVMGRRLFLQHCQNIQSDQRIHGHQGWFLFLDVDWFKQINDKLGHIAGDETLKKFAMFLKEQFEPYGAVGRVGGDEFAVMIEEEMSQEVLEEELEQFFQNISGIQKEVTVSCSIGVYRFTYPKTIKELLTKTDEILYEAKANGRGCFVIR
;
A
#
# COMPACT_ATOMS: atom_id res chain seq x y z
N VAL A 1 -35.88 -9.45 -17.02
CA VAL A 1 -36.74 -10.04 -15.96
C VAL A 1 -38.01 -9.21 -15.79
N MET A 2 -37.96 -7.86 -15.80
CA MET A 2 -39.17 -7.02 -15.72
C MET A 2 -40.05 -7.08 -16.98
N GLY A 3 -39.52 -7.34 -18.19
CA GLY A 3 -40.30 -7.49 -19.41
C GLY A 3 -41.20 -8.71 -19.46
N ALA A 4 -40.91 -9.75 -18.67
CA ALA A 4 -41.72 -10.97 -18.62
C ALA A 4 -42.98 -10.83 -17.73
N CYS A 5 -43.07 -9.82 -16.88
CA CYS A 5 -44.19 -9.65 -15.95
C CYS A 5 -45.37 -8.85 -16.52
N PHE A 6 -45.25 -8.22 -17.70
CA PHE A 6 -46.32 -7.38 -18.26
C PHE A 6 -46.57 -7.63 -19.76
N PRO A 7 -46.87 -8.89 -20.18
CA PRO A 7 -47.18 -9.17 -21.59
C PRO A 7 -48.55 -8.62 -22.06
N GLN A 8 -49.39 -8.15 -21.15
CA GLN A 8 -50.79 -7.77 -21.51
C GLN A 8 -50.97 -6.26 -21.76
N LEU A 9 -49.96 -5.43 -21.57
CA LEU A 9 -50.13 -3.97 -21.70
C LEU A 9 -49.75 -3.41 -23.07
N GLY A 10 -49.61 -4.26 -24.12
CA GLY A 10 -49.46 -3.83 -25.50
C GLY A 10 -48.37 -2.79 -25.76
N TYR A 11 -47.26 -2.87 -25.09
CA TYR A 11 -46.10 -2.01 -25.27
C TYR A 11 -45.42 -2.31 -26.59
N THR A 12 -45.81 -1.64 -27.61
CA THR A 12 -45.21 -1.70 -28.94
C THR A 12 -43.83 -1.04 -28.95
N GLY A 13 -42.84 -1.75 -29.48
CA GLY A 13 -41.55 -1.29 -30.06
C GLY A 13 -40.66 -0.30 -29.28
N MET A 14 -41.21 0.76 -28.71
CA MET A 14 -40.42 1.79 -28.01
C MET A 14 -39.93 1.36 -26.61
N SER A 15 -40.71 0.53 -25.90
CA SER A 15 -40.30 0.00 -24.57
C SER A 15 -39.17 -1.00 -24.65
N THR A 16 -39.15 -1.83 -25.71
CA THR A 16 -38.09 -2.79 -25.96
C THR A 16 -36.78 -2.12 -26.34
N PHE A 17 -36.82 -0.97 -27.06
CA PHE A 17 -35.64 -0.19 -27.39
C PHE A 17 -34.98 0.45 -26.15
N HIS A 18 -35.76 1.00 -25.22
CA HIS A 18 -35.23 1.58 -23.97
C HIS A 18 -34.73 0.52 -22.99
N MET A 19 -35.37 -0.66 -22.93
CA MET A 19 -34.85 -1.80 -22.17
C MET A 19 -33.51 -2.29 -22.73
N GLY A 20 -33.39 -2.39 -24.06
CA GLY A 20 -32.14 -2.79 -24.72
C GLY A 20 -30.99 -1.81 -24.45
N ILE A 21 -31.27 -0.51 -24.38
CA ILE A 21 -30.24 0.52 -24.05
C ILE A 21 -29.80 0.38 -22.58
N ASN A 22 -30.71 0.17 -21.64
CA ASN A 22 -30.37 -0.02 -20.23
C ASN A 22 -29.58 -1.32 -20.01
N ASP A 23 -29.97 -2.41 -20.67
CA ASP A 23 -29.25 -3.68 -20.61
C ASP A 23 -27.86 -3.57 -21.25
N ALA A 24 -27.72 -2.82 -22.36
CA ALA A 24 -26.44 -2.53 -22.99
C ALA A 24 -25.54 -1.66 -22.10
N LEU A 25 -26.09 -0.65 -21.41
CA LEU A 25 -25.36 0.19 -20.46
C LEU A 25 -24.90 -0.61 -19.24
N ILE A 26 -25.74 -1.49 -18.70
CA ILE A 26 -25.39 -2.38 -17.61
C ILE A 26 -24.27 -3.35 -18.06
N ALA A 27 -24.39 -3.94 -19.25
CA ALA A 27 -23.36 -4.82 -19.81
C ALA A 27 -22.03 -4.08 -20.02
N LEU A 28 -22.05 -2.83 -20.53
CA LEU A 28 -20.87 -1.99 -20.69
C LEU A 28 -20.22 -1.65 -19.34
N CYS A 29 -21.01 -1.35 -18.32
CA CYS A 29 -20.53 -1.13 -16.96
C CYS A 29 -19.90 -2.40 -16.39
N CYS A 30 -20.51 -3.56 -16.56
CA CYS A 30 -19.96 -4.84 -16.14
C CYS A 30 -18.65 -5.16 -16.86
N LEU A 31 -18.56 -4.96 -18.18
CA LEU A 31 -17.35 -5.15 -18.97
C LEU A 31 -16.24 -4.17 -18.55
N PHE A 32 -16.57 -2.91 -18.30
CA PHE A 32 -15.62 -1.94 -17.76
C PHE A 32 -15.04 -2.38 -16.42
N TRP A 33 -15.88 -2.85 -15.50
CA TRP A 33 -15.43 -3.35 -14.19
C TRP A 33 -14.61 -4.64 -14.30
N VAL A 34 -14.96 -5.54 -15.21
CA VAL A 34 -14.15 -6.74 -15.51
C VAL A 34 -12.80 -6.35 -16.09
N GLU A 35 -12.74 -5.36 -16.98
CA GLU A 35 -11.48 -4.86 -17.54
C GLU A 35 -10.61 -4.15 -16.49
N VAL A 36 -11.23 -3.37 -15.60
CA VAL A 36 -10.53 -2.74 -14.47
C VAL A 36 -10.00 -3.80 -13.51
N ALA A 37 -10.80 -4.81 -13.15
CA ALA A 37 -10.38 -5.92 -12.31
C ALA A 37 -9.27 -6.74 -12.97
N TYR A 38 -9.33 -7.00 -14.28
CA TYR A 38 -8.29 -7.68 -15.05
C TYR A 38 -6.99 -6.88 -15.08
N LYS A 39 -7.06 -5.55 -15.30
CA LYS A 39 -5.88 -4.65 -15.26
C LYS A 39 -5.26 -4.56 -13.86
N ILE A 40 -6.09 -4.61 -12.81
CA ILE A 40 -5.62 -4.65 -11.42
C ILE A 40 -4.93 -6.00 -11.11
N TYR A 41 -5.37 -7.08 -11.72
CA TYR A 41 -4.87 -8.44 -11.46
C TYR A 41 -3.62 -8.81 -12.27
N HIS A 42 -3.30 -8.11 -13.36
CA HIS A 42 -2.17 -8.47 -14.24
C HIS A 42 -0.82 -8.05 -13.64
N LYS A 43 -0.03 -9.03 -13.23
CA LYS A 43 1.19 -8.94 -12.40
C LYS A 43 2.29 -8.00 -12.92
N GLU A 44 2.46 -7.84 -14.23
CA GLU A 44 3.52 -7.00 -14.83
C GLU A 44 3.21 -5.49 -14.81
N ARG A 45 1.93 -5.12 -14.89
CA ARG A 45 1.53 -3.71 -14.75
C ARG A 45 1.45 -3.27 -13.30
N ILE A 46 1.19 -4.20 -12.36
CA ILE A 46 1.20 -3.92 -10.92
C ILE A 46 2.57 -3.43 -10.45
N GLN A 47 3.67 -3.94 -11.00
CA GLN A 47 5.01 -3.50 -10.59
C GLN A 47 5.28 -2.05 -11.05
N LYS A 48 5.01 -1.72 -12.30
CA LYS A 48 5.11 -0.34 -12.81
C LYS A 48 4.12 0.62 -12.14
N TYR A 49 2.93 0.13 -11.79
CA TYR A 49 1.93 0.91 -11.06
C TYR A 49 2.30 1.05 -9.58
N LYS A 50 2.92 0.01 -8.97
CA LYS A 50 3.50 0.11 -7.62
C LYS A 50 4.61 1.16 -7.54
N ASP A 51 5.49 1.22 -8.51
CA ASP A 51 6.59 2.19 -8.52
C ASP A 51 6.06 3.62 -8.72
N ALA A 52 5.09 3.80 -9.62
CA ALA A 52 4.42 5.09 -9.85
C ALA A 52 3.49 5.49 -8.70
N VAL A 53 2.77 4.53 -8.09
CA VAL A 53 1.89 4.75 -6.93
C VAL A 53 2.73 4.96 -5.67
N ASN A 54 3.83 4.25 -5.48
CA ASN A 54 4.75 4.49 -4.36
C ASN A 54 5.36 5.90 -4.42
N GLN A 55 5.66 6.39 -5.62
CA GLN A 55 6.16 7.77 -5.80
C GLN A 55 5.07 8.83 -5.61
N SER A 56 3.78 8.47 -5.76
CA SER A 56 2.63 9.36 -5.57
C SER A 56 1.93 9.20 -4.21
N LEU A 57 2.14 8.10 -3.49
CA LEU A 57 1.56 7.84 -2.16
C LEU A 57 2.28 8.57 -1.02
N ASP A 58 3.49 9.06 -1.26
CA ASP A 58 4.18 10.00 -0.36
C ASP A 58 3.57 11.41 -0.37
N ASP A 59 2.54 11.64 -1.21
CA ASP A 59 1.81 12.91 -1.23
C ASP A 59 0.62 12.82 -0.25
N PRO A 60 0.66 13.53 0.90
CA PRO A 60 -0.47 13.58 1.86
C PRO A 60 -1.76 14.12 1.22
N TYR A 61 -1.65 14.76 0.04
CA TYR A 61 -2.79 15.21 -0.75
C TYR A 61 -3.45 14.10 -1.57
N LEU A 62 -2.81 12.94 -1.79
CA LEU A 62 -3.40 11.89 -2.64
C LEU A 62 -4.62 11.25 -1.98
N SER A 63 -4.58 10.99 -0.67
CA SER A 63 -5.74 10.47 0.07
C SER A 63 -6.92 11.43 0.02
N SER A 64 -6.67 12.74 0.15
CA SER A 64 -7.70 13.77 0.06
C SER A 64 -8.25 13.91 -1.38
N LYS A 65 -7.41 13.77 -2.41
CA LYS A 65 -7.83 13.77 -3.82
C LYS A 65 -8.72 12.56 -4.16
N ILE A 66 -8.35 11.35 -3.68
CA ILE A 66 -9.17 10.14 -3.89
C ILE A 66 -10.54 10.29 -3.23
N VAL A 67 -10.60 10.79 -1.99
CA VAL A 67 -11.86 11.06 -1.28
C VAL A 67 -12.67 12.14 -2.01
N ALA A 68 -12.05 13.21 -2.48
CA ALA A 68 -12.74 14.27 -3.23
C ALA A 68 -13.30 13.77 -4.58
N ILE A 69 -12.53 12.97 -5.33
CA ILE A 69 -12.98 12.39 -6.59
C ILE A 69 -14.12 11.40 -6.37
N SER A 70 -14.02 10.51 -5.37
CA SER A 70 -15.07 9.53 -5.07
C SER A 70 -16.36 10.21 -4.61
N SER A 71 -16.28 11.26 -3.78
CA SER A 71 -17.44 12.03 -3.35
C SER A 71 -18.08 12.80 -4.52
N GLY A 72 -17.27 13.33 -5.45
CA GLY A 72 -17.75 13.98 -6.66
C GLY A 72 -18.50 13.01 -7.60
N ILE A 73 -17.98 11.79 -7.77
CA ILE A 73 -18.63 10.74 -8.56
C ILE A 73 -19.95 10.31 -7.92
N SER A 74 -19.97 10.09 -6.60
CA SER A 74 -21.19 9.74 -5.86
C SER A 74 -22.25 10.82 -5.96
N PHE A 75 -21.88 12.10 -5.80
CA PHE A 75 -22.78 13.23 -6.00
C PHE A 75 -23.36 13.26 -7.41
N LEU A 76 -22.55 13.02 -8.44
CA LEU A 76 -23.00 12.98 -9.83
C LEU A 76 -23.99 11.84 -10.06
N ILE A 77 -23.75 10.66 -9.51
CA ILE A 77 -24.65 9.49 -9.60
C ILE A 77 -26.00 9.84 -8.94
N ILE A 78 -26.00 10.47 -7.78
CA ILE A 78 -27.22 10.89 -7.08
C ILE A 78 -27.99 11.91 -7.92
N CYS A 79 -27.32 12.91 -8.49
CA CYS A 79 -27.97 13.90 -9.37
C CYS A 79 -28.59 13.25 -10.61
N ILE A 80 -27.91 12.30 -11.25
CA ILE A 80 -28.42 11.54 -12.39
C ILE A 80 -29.63 10.69 -11.97
N ALA A 81 -29.60 10.06 -10.81
CA ALA A 81 -30.70 9.26 -10.29
C ALA A 81 -31.96 10.11 -10.04
N ILE A 82 -31.82 11.27 -9.39
CA ILE A 82 -32.93 12.21 -9.15
C ILE A 82 -33.50 12.74 -10.46
N PHE A 83 -32.63 13.18 -11.39
CA PHE A 83 -33.05 13.69 -12.66
C PHE A 83 -33.78 12.61 -13.49
N SER A 84 -33.23 11.37 -13.55
CA SER A 84 -33.86 10.30 -14.32
C SER A 84 -35.21 9.88 -13.73
N THR A 85 -35.34 9.80 -12.41
CA THR A 85 -36.65 9.51 -11.77
C THR A 85 -37.69 10.59 -12.10
N GLY A 86 -37.33 11.88 -12.02
CA GLY A 86 -38.22 12.99 -12.39
C GLY A 86 -38.64 12.97 -13.88
N TYR A 87 -37.66 12.68 -14.76
CA TYR A 87 -37.90 12.57 -16.20
C TYR A 87 -38.85 11.40 -16.53
N PHE A 88 -38.62 10.21 -15.96
CA PHE A 88 -39.46 9.04 -16.18
C PHE A 88 -40.87 9.23 -15.60
N ALA A 89 -41.01 9.90 -14.45
CA ALA A 89 -42.29 10.27 -13.89
C ALA A 89 -43.14 11.11 -14.85
N ASN A 90 -42.53 12.18 -15.34
CA ASN A 90 -43.22 13.10 -16.25
C ASN A 90 -43.53 12.41 -17.59
N ARG A 91 -42.63 11.57 -18.10
CA ARG A 91 -42.80 10.84 -19.34
C ARG A 91 -43.90 9.78 -19.26
N SER A 92 -43.98 9.00 -18.16
CA SER A 92 -45.01 7.98 -17.95
C SER A 92 -46.40 8.59 -17.82
N THR A 93 -46.56 9.70 -17.10
CA THR A 93 -47.85 10.42 -17.01
C THR A 93 -48.28 11.03 -18.35
N CYS A 94 -47.36 11.55 -19.15
CA CYS A 94 -47.63 12.05 -20.48
C CYS A 94 -48.08 10.94 -21.43
N MET A 95 -47.43 9.78 -21.42
CA MET A 95 -47.79 8.61 -22.23
C MET A 95 -49.17 8.06 -21.87
N LEU A 96 -49.52 7.94 -20.58
CA LEU A 96 -50.85 7.51 -20.14
C LEU A 96 -51.93 8.46 -20.64
N LYS A 97 -51.72 9.78 -20.57
CA LYS A 97 -52.65 10.80 -21.11
C LYS A 97 -52.78 10.69 -22.62
N GLN A 98 -51.72 10.47 -23.36
CA GLN A 98 -51.72 10.34 -24.81
C GLN A 98 -52.51 9.12 -25.29
N HIS A 99 -52.51 8.03 -24.54
CA HIS A 99 -53.26 6.82 -24.85
C HIS A 99 -54.70 6.84 -24.29
N ARG A 100 -55.20 7.98 -23.85
CA ARG A 100 -56.56 8.20 -23.31
C ARG A 100 -56.87 7.26 -22.11
N VAL A 101 -55.86 6.82 -21.40
CA VAL A 101 -56.03 6.08 -20.16
C VAL A 101 -56.48 7.06 -19.08
N HIS A 102 -57.65 6.85 -18.49
CA HIS A 102 -58.09 7.64 -17.34
C HIS A 102 -57.16 7.36 -16.17
N VAL A 103 -56.27 8.29 -15.86
CA VAL A 103 -55.36 8.21 -14.73
C VAL A 103 -56.19 8.48 -13.47
N THR A 104 -56.53 7.41 -12.77
CA THR A 104 -57.19 7.52 -11.45
C THR A 104 -56.15 7.93 -10.42
N ARG A 105 -56.60 8.55 -9.33
CA ARG A 105 -55.73 8.98 -8.22
C ARG A 105 -54.91 7.79 -7.63
N THR A 106 -55.46 6.58 -7.68
CA THR A 106 -54.81 5.33 -7.27
C THR A 106 -53.58 5.04 -8.15
N ILE A 107 -53.71 5.17 -9.48
CA ILE A 107 -52.58 4.92 -10.41
C ILE A 107 -51.46 5.94 -10.22
N GLU A 108 -51.80 7.19 -9.92
CA GLU A 108 -50.79 8.24 -9.62
C GLU A 108 -50.02 7.92 -8.35
N ILE A 109 -50.69 7.45 -7.30
CA ILE A 109 -50.08 7.05 -6.04
C ILE A 109 -49.19 5.84 -6.25
N ASP A 110 -49.63 4.82 -6.98
CA ASP A 110 -48.84 3.60 -7.25
C ASP A 110 -47.58 3.93 -8.06
N LEU A 111 -47.69 4.81 -9.07
CA LEU A 111 -46.51 5.30 -9.83
C LEU A 111 -45.54 6.05 -8.94
N LEU A 112 -46.03 6.88 -8.03
CA LEU A 112 -45.19 7.61 -7.09
C LEU A 112 -44.47 6.66 -6.14
N HIS A 113 -45.16 5.66 -5.60
CA HIS A 113 -44.54 4.63 -4.73
C HIS A 113 -43.43 3.88 -5.46
N LEU A 114 -43.62 3.50 -6.72
CA LEU A 114 -42.63 2.81 -7.53
C LEU A 114 -41.39 3.66 -7.78
N GLN A 115 -41.56 4.96 -7.99
CA GLN A 115 -40.48 5.92 -8.15
C GLN A 115 -39.67 6.10 -6.86
N VAL A 116 -40.39 6.24 -5.72
CA VAL A 116 -39.72 6.35 -4.40
C VAL A 116 -38.95 5.09 -4.08
N GLN A 117 -39.49 3.90 -4.35
CA GLN A 117 -38.81 2.63 -4.15
C GLN A 117 -37.53 2.55 -5.02
N PHE A 118 -37.62 2.96 -6.30
CA PHE A 118 -36.46 3.00 -7.19
C PHE A 118 -35.39 3.95 -6.68
N LEU A 119 -35.77 5.15 -6.23
CA LEU A 119 -34.84 6.13 -5.68
C LEU A 119 -34.15 5.58 -4.41
N ILE A 120 -34.91 4.95 -3.49
CA ILE A 120 -34.36 4.33 -2.28
C ILE A 120 -33.36 3.22 -2.65
N ALA A 121 -33.70 2.40 -3.64
CA ALA A 121 -32.79 1.32 -4.10
C ALA A 121 -31.50 1.87 -4.68
N MET A 122 -31.56 2.96 -5.46
CA MET A 122 -30.38 3.61 -6.02
C MET A 122 -29.48 4.24 -4.92
N LEU A 123 -30.08 4.90 -3.93
CA LEU A 123 -29.36 5.47 -2.80
C LEU A 123 -28.71 4.38 -1.93
N ALA A 124 -29.41 3.26 -1.73
CA ALA A 124 -28.85 2.11 -1.01
C ALA A 124 -27.65 1.49 -1.74
N LEU A 125 -27.74 1.39 -3.08
CA LEU A 125 -26.63 0.91 -3.91
C LEU A 125 -25.42 1.83 -3.83
N ASP A 126 -25.62 3.15 -3.92
CA ASP A 126 -24.56 4.16 -3.81
C ASP A 126 -23.88 4.10 -2.41
N PHE A 127 -24.69 3.95 -1.35
CA PHE A 127 -24.19 3.78 0.01
C PHE A 127 -23.31 2.53 0.17
N ILE A 128 -23.73 1.39 -0.41
CA ILE A 128 -22.94 0.15 -0.41
C ILE A 128 -21.62 0.36 -1.19
N LEU A 129 -21.65 1.10 -2.29
CA LEU A 129 -20.48 1.38 -3.09
C LEU A 129 -19.48 2.27 -2.33
N ILE A 130 -19.96 3.27 -1.60
CA ILE A 130 -19.12 4.09 -0.71
C ILE A 130 -18.49 3.24 0.40
N LEU A 131 -19.27 2.37 1.07
CA LEU A 131 -18.76 1.49 2.11
C LEU A 131 -17.70 0.54 1.59
N THR A 132 -17.91 -0.06 0.41
CA THR A 132 -16.92 -0.96 -0.19
C THR A 132 -15.63 -0.23 -0.56
N MET A 133 -15.72 0.99 -1.09
CA MET A 133 -14.55 1.83 -1.36
C MET A 133 -13.78 2.19 -0.08
N LEU A 134 -14.48 2.54 0.99
CA LEU A 134 -13.86 2.82 2.29
C LEU A 134 -13.17 1.57 2.88
N MET A 135 -13.80 0.39 2.76
CA MET A 135 -13.18 -0.86 3.21
C MET A 135 -11.94 -1.21 2.40
N ILE A 136 -11.97 -1.05 1.08
CA ILE A 136 -10.80 -1.27 0.21
C ILE A 136 -9.67 -0.31 0.59
N TYR A 137 -10.00 0.98 0.80
CA TYR A 137 -9.02 1.98 1.22
C TYR A 137 -8.38 1.63 2.56
N GLN A 138 -9.19 1.25 3.58
CA GLN A 138 -8.67 0.82 4.88
C GLN A 138 -7.83 -0.46 4.78
N TYR A 139 -8.26 -1.41 3.94
CA TYR A 139 -7.50 -2.64 3.70
C TYR A 139 -6.15 -2.37 3.03
N MET A 140 -6.11 -1.48 2.04
CA MET A 140 -4.86 -1.05 1.39
C MET A 140 -3.92 -0.38 2.39
N LYS A 141 -4.43 0.54 3.20
CA LYS A 141 -3.67 1.22 4.25
C LYS A 141 -3.17 0.24 5.32
N TYR A 142 -3.99 -0.72 5.72
CA TYR A 142 -3.60 -1.78 6.65
C TYR A 142 -2.49 -2.67 6.08
N ARG A 143 -2.57 -3.06 4.80
CA ARG A 143 -1.49 -3.81 4.14
C ARG A 143 -0.21 -3.01 4.00
N GLU A 144 -0.32 -1.72 3.79
CA GLU A 144 0.81 -0.79 3.76
C GLU A 144 1.51 -0.76 5.13
N TYR A 145 0.73 -0.63 6.21
CA TYR A 145 1.23 -0.65 7.58
C TYR A 145 1.91 -1.97 7.97
N GLN A 146 1.40 -3.12 7.50
CA GLN A 146 2.02 -4.44 7.78
C GLN A 146 3.36 -4.65 7.06
N GLY A 147 3.70 -3.84 6.04
CA GLY A 147 5.01 -3.86 5.37
C GLY A 147 6.07 -2.98 6.03
N GLU A 148 5.70 -2.23 7.09
CA GLU A 148 6.58 -1.27 7.75
C GLU A 148 7.56 -1.96 8.72
N ILE A 149 7.11 -3.01 9.41
CA ILE A 149 7.95 -3.82 10.32
C ILE A 149 8.20 -5.19 9.67
N ASP A 150 9.44 -5.64 9.69
CA ASP A 150 9.79 -6.99 9.23
C ASP A 150 9.22 -8.02 10.20
N PHE A 151 8.29 -8.86 9.71
CA PHE A 151 7.54 -9.80 10.55
C PHE A 151 8.40 -10.90 11.18
N LEU A 152 9.57 -11.21 10.58
CA LEU A 152 10.48 -12.22 11.11
C LEU A 152 11.33 -11.66 12.25
N THR A 153 11.89 -10.48 12.05
CA THR A 153 12.94 -9.91 12.92
C THR A 153 12.46 -8.82 13.85
N GLY A 154 11.29 -8.22 13.59
CA GLY A 154 10.70 -7.15 14.41
C GLY A 154 11.43 -5.80 14.34
N VAL A 155 12.40 -5.63 13.42
CA VAL A 155 13.02 -4.33 13.10
C VAL A 155 12.26 -3.67 11.95
N MET A 156 12.59 -2.42 11.61
CA MET A 156 11.99 -1.75 10.46
C MET A 156 12.21 -2.57 9.20
N GLY A 157 11.15 -2.79 8.41
CA GLY A 157 11.28 -3.32 7.07
C GLY A 157 11.93 -2.29 6.14
N ARG A 158 12.48 -2.73 5.02
CA ARG A 158 13.22 -1.91 4.05
C ARG A 158 12.52 -0.57 3.75
N ARG A 159 11.21 -0.59 3.50
CA ARG A 159 10.46 0.60 3.12
C ARG A 159 10.42 1.61 4.26
N LEU A 160 10.02 1.19 5.45
CA LEU A 160 9.93 2.07 6.62
C LEU A 160 11.29 2.65 6.96
N PHE A 161 12.35 1.82 6.96
CA PHE A 161 13.70 2.25 7.24
C PHE A 161 14.19 3.34 6.27
N LEU A 162 14.02 3.11 4.95
CA LEU A 162 14.43 4.10 3.95
C LEU A 162 13.63 5.40 4.03
N GLN A 163 12.32 5.31 4.31
CA GLN A 163 11.47 6.47 4.52
C GLN A 163 11.87 7.25 5.78
N HIS A 164 12.15 6.55 6.87
CA HIS A 164 12.66 7.16 8.11
C HIS A 164 13.98 7.91 7.85
N CYS A 165 14.94 7.26 7.21
CA CYS A 165 16.20 7.88 6.81
C CYS A 165 15.98 9.12 5.92
N GLN A 166 15.03 9.08 4.98
CA GLN A 166 14.73 10.20 4.11
C GLN A 166 14.12 11.38 4.89
N ASN A 167 13.25 11.11 5.83
CA ASN A 167 12.65 12.14 6.70
C ASN A 167 13.72 12.85 7.51
N ILE A 168 14.67 12.11 8.10
CA ILE A 168 15.79 12.68 8.85
C ILE A 168 16.68 13.53 7.95
N GLN A 169 17.04 13.04 6.76
CA GLN A 169 17.83 13.80 5.80
C GLN A 169 17.18 15.14 5.37
N SER A 170 15.86 15.22 5.45
CA SER A 170 15.10 16.43 5.13
C SER A 170 14.98 17.43 6.30
N ASP A 171 15.37 17.05 7.50
CA ASP A 171 15.32 17.93 8.66
C ASP A 171 16.45 18.97 8.61
N GLN A 172 16.07 20.22 8.37
CA GLN A 172 17.05 21.33 8.27
C GLN A 172 17.84 21.58 9.56
N ARG A 173 17.33 21.11 10.72
CA ARG A 173 18.00 21.32 12.03
C ARG A 173 19.30 20.55 12.14
N ILE A 174 19.44 19.44 11.42
CA ILE A 174 20.64 18.58 11.44
C ILE A 174 21.59 18.83 10.27
N HIS A 175 21.27 19.78 9.38
CA HIS A 175 22.16 20.09 8.26
C HIS A 175 23.52 20.58 8.77
N GLY A 176 24.59 19.99 8.26
CA GLY A 176 25.95 20.24 8.71
C GLY A 176 26.42 19.35 9.84
N HIS A 177 25.53 18.61 10.55
CA HIS A 177 25.91 17.61 11.53
C HIS A 177 26.49 16.37 10.85
N GLN A 178 27.30 15.64 11.59
CA GLN A 178 27.84 14.36 11.13
C GLN A 178 26.92 13.23 11.57
N GLY A 179 26.81 12.21 10.72
CA GLY A 179 26.08 10.98 11.00
C GLY A 179 26.83 9.77 10.53
N TRP A 180 26.39 8.60 10.94
CA TRP A 180 26.93 7.31 10.54
C TRP A 180 25.85 6.47 9.88
N PHE A 181 26.20 5.84 8.77
CA PHE A 181 25.36 4.85 8.12
C PHE A 181 26.10 3.54 8.03
N LEU A 182 25.48 2.47 8.53
CA LEU A 182 26.02 1.13 8.59
C LEU A 182 25.20 0.24 7.64
N PHE A 183 25.89 -0.60 6.90
CA PHE A 183 25.28 -1.67 6.12
C PHE A 183 25.92 -2.98 6.49
N LEU A 184 25.10 -3.96 6.89
CA LEU A 184 25.52 -5.21 7.49
C LEU A 184 24.98 -6.39 6.69
N ASP A 185 25.79 -7.45 6.60
CA ASP A 185 25.42 -8.70 5.93
C ASP A 185 25.85 -9.88 6.80
N VAL A 186 24.96 -10.82 7.06
CA VAL A 186 25.28 -12.02 7.86
C VAL A 186 26.12 -12.97 7.03
N ASP A 187 27.36 -13.14 7.43
CA ASP A 187 28.33 -13.93 6.69
C ASP A 187 27.89 -15.40 6.55
N TRP A 188 28.00 -15.90 5.33
CA TRP A 188 27.73 -17.29 5.01
C TRP A 188 26.32 -17.76 5.39
N PHE A 189 25.33 -16.87 5.44
CA PHE A 189 23.95 -17.18 5.86
C PHE A 189 23.34 -18.35 5.09
N LYS A 190 23.62 -18.45 3.77
CA LYS A 190 23.21 -19.60 2.98
C LYS A 190 23.76 -20.92 3.53
N GLN A 191 25.03 -20.94 4.00
CA GLN A 191 25.62 -22.15 4.57
C GLN A 191 24.98 -22.52 5.91
N ILE A 192 24.53 -21.52 6.71
CA ILE A 192 23.76 -21.77 7.92
C ILE A 192 22.44 -22.48 7.57
N ASN A 193 21.71 -21.98 6.57
CA ASN A 193 20.50 -22.62 6.08
C ASN A 193 20.73 -24.04 5.53
N ASP A 194 21.78 -24.22 4.75
CA ASP A 194 22.10 -25.50 4.11
C ASP A 194 22.51 -26.55 5.18
N LYS A 195 23.17 -26.12 6.26
CA LYS A 195 23.68 -27.02 7.34
C LYS A 195 22.65 -27.30 8.43
N LEU A 196 21.90 -26.26 8.86
CA LEU A 196 21.01 -26.33 10.03
C LEU A 196 19.52 -26.26 9.66
N GLY A 197 19.20 -26.01 8.39
CA GLY A 197 17.84 -25.84 7.90
C GLY A 197 17.31 -24.40 8.03
N HIS A 198 16.28 -24.09 7.27
CA HIS A 198 15.68 -22.74 7.21
C HIS A 198 15.13 -22.25 8.56
N ILE A 199 14.61 -23.16 9.40
CA ILE A 199 14.10 -22.77 10.72
C ILE A 199 15.24 -22.23 11.61
N ALA A 200 16.41 -22.86 11.57
CA ALA A 200 17.58 -22.38 12.31
C ALA A 200 18.14 -21.07 11.73
N GLY A 201 18.07 -20.91 10.40
CA GLY A 201 18.39 -19.64 9.75
C GLY A 201 17.46 -18.50 10.18
N ASP A 202 16.16 -18.75 10.22
CA ASP A 202 15.17 -17.76 10.69
C ASP A 202 15.43 -17.38 12.16
N GLU A 203 15.72 -18.35 13.03
CA GLU A 203 16.09 -18.07 14.42
C GLU A 203 17.42 -17.30 14.53
N THR A 204 18.36 -17.55 13.62
CA THR A 204 19.60 -16.78 13.54
C THR A 204 19.31 -15.31 13.21
N LEU A 205 18.48 -15.05 12.19
CA LEU A 205 18.11 -13.68 11.82
C LEU A 205 17.33 -12.95 12.92
N LYS A 206 16.43 -13.65 13.63
CA LYS A 206 15.70 -13.07 14.77
C LYS A 206 16.64 -12.61 15.87
N LYS A 207 17.57 -13.49 16.28
CA LYS A 207 18.53 -13.16 17.34
C LYS A 207 19.52 -12.08 16.90
N PHE A 208 20.01 -12.15 15.66
CA PHE A 208 20.87 -11.14 15.08
C PHE A 208 20.20 -9.75 15.10
N ALA A 209 18.96 -9.67 14.64
CA ALA A 209 18.19 -8.43 14.65
C ALA A 209 17.89 -7.93 16.07
N MET A 210 17.65 -8.85 17.02
CA MET A 210 17.45 -8.52 18.43
C MET A 210 18.71 -7.84 19.01
N PHE A 211 19.88 -8.43 18.84
CA PHE A 211 21.13 -7.81 19.31
C PHE A 211 21.44 -6.50 18.58
N LEU A 212 21.16 -6.43 17.26
CA LEU A 212 21.37 -5.21 16.51
C LEU A 212 20.44 -4.09 17.00
N LYS A 213 19.21 -4.43 17.32
CA LYS A 213 18.23 -3.50 17.87
C LYS A 213 18.61 -3.04 19.27
N GLU A 214 18.95 -3.98 20.17
CA GLU A 214 19.37 -3.66 21.54
C GLU A 214 20.59 -2.74 21.57
N GLN A 215 21.54 -2.94 20.65
CA GLN A 215 22.78 -2.18 20.59
C GLN A 215 22.59 -0.79 19.98
N PHE A 216 21.85 -0.68 18.88
CA PHE A 216 21.86 0.54 18.06
C PHE A 216 20.53 1.32 18.04
N GLU A 217 19.38 0.76 18.46
CA GLU A 217 18.13 1.50 18.54
C GLU A 217 18.19 2.73 19.48
N PRO A 218 18.98 2.72 20.58
CA PRO A 218 19.15 3.90 21.40
C PRO A 218 19.78 5.10 20.67
N TYR A 219 20.55 4.84 19.61
CA TYR A 219 21.29 5.86 18.86
C TYR A 219 20.66 6.22 17.53
N GLY A 220 19.67 5.45 17.05
CA GLY A 220 19.03 5.72 15.78
C GLY A 220 18.16 4.59 15.27
N ALA A 221 18.01 4.51 13.96
CA ALA A 221 17.10 3.57 13.31
C ALA A 221 17.80 2.28 12.87
N VAL A 222 17.13 1.15 13.05
CA VAL A 222 17.58 -0.18 12.63
C VAL A 222 16.56 -0.78 11.66
N GLY A 223 17.02 -1.28 10.50
CA GLY A 223 16.16 -1.87 9.49
C GLY A 223 16.76 -3.11 8.82
N ARG A 224 15.85 -3.99 8.33
CA ARG A 224 16.19 -5.11 7.45
C ARG A 224 15.93 -4.73 6.00
N VAL A 225 17.00 -4.72 5.20
CA VAL A 225 16.98 -4.19 3.82
C VAL A 225 16.89 -5.30 2.78
N GLY A 226 17.39 -6.48 3.13
CA GLY A 226 17.41 -7.67 2.28
C GLY A 226 17.13 -8.96 3.05
N GLY A 227 17.44 -10.11 2.48
CA GLY A 227 17.25 -11.41 3.11
C GLY A 227 18.08 -11.56 4.40
N ASP A 228 19.37 -11.34 4.30
CA ASP A 228 20.40 -11.39 5.37
C ASP A 228 21.09 -10.03 5.56
N GLU A 229 20.57 -8.99 4.93
CA GLU A 229 21.12 -7.64 4.94
C GLU A 229 20.34 -6.72 5.88
N PHE A 230 21.07 -6.00 6.72
CA PHE A 230 20.55 -5.02 7.67
C PHE A 230 21.21 -3.66 7.45
N ALA A 231 20.56 -2.61 7.91
CA ALA A 231 21.13 -1.27 7.91
C ALA A 231 20.81 -0.55 9.21
N VAL A 232 21.73 0.33 9.62
CA VAL A 232 21.58 1.20 10.78
C VAL A 232 21.91 2.62 10.37
N MET A 233 21.07 3.57 10.78
CA MET A 233 21.34 4.98 10.66
C MET A 233 21.43 5.58 12.06
N ILE A 234 22.64 6.02 12.45
CA ILE A 234 22.87 6.66 13.73
C ILE A 234 22.56 8.14 13.59
N GLU A 235 21.64 8.62 14.40
CA GLU A 235 21.07 9.97 14.37
C GLU A 235 21.69 10.89 15.41
N GLU A 236 22.19 10.29 16.50
CA GLU A 236 22.87 11.01 17.55
C GLU A 236 24.35 11.26 17.20
N GLU A 237 24.90 12.34 17.75
CA GLU A 237 26.33 12.61 17.61
C GLU A 237 27.13 11.53 18.36
N MET A 238 27.88 10.75 17.62
CA MET A 238 28.69 9.67 18.14
C MET A 238 30.13 9.79 17.61
N SER A 239 31.11 9.72 18.52
CA SER A 239 32.51 9.69 18.12
C SER A 239 32.86 8.34 17.49
N GLN A 240 33.93 8.29 16.74
CA GLN A 240 34.36 7.04 16.08
C GLN A 240 34.74 5.99 17.11
N GLU A 241 35.41 6.39 18.19
CA GLU A 241 35.86 5.49 19.25
C GLU A 241 34.68 4.80 19.93
N VAL A 242 33.61 5.53 20.23
CA VAL A 242 32.40 4.97 20.82
C VAL A 242 31.71 4.02 19.84
N LEU A 243 31.64 4.38 18.57
CA LEU A 243 31.08 3.50 17.54
C LEU A 243 31.87 2.19 17.41
N GLU A 244 33.21 2.26 17.45
CA GLU A 244 34.07 1.07 17.40
C GLU A 244 33.84 0.16 18.61
N GLU A 245 33.73 0.72 19.83
CA GLU A 245 33.37 -0.04 21.03
C GLU A 245 32.00 -0.72 20.90
N GLU A 246 30.98 -0.03 20.42
CA GLU A 246 29.64 -0.58 20.20
C GLU A 246 29.66 -1.71 19.15
N LEU A 247 30.43 -1.56 18.08
CA LEU A 247 30.58 -2.58 17.05
C LEU A 247 31.31 -3.82 17.59
N GLU A 248 32.37 -3.64 18.36
CA GLU A 248 33.10 -4.78 18.98
C GLU A 248 32.22 -5.56 19.96
N GLN A 249 31.43 -4.86 20.78
CA GLN A 249 30.47 -5.49 21.67
C GLN A 249 29.39 -6.24 20.90
N PHE A 250 28.89 -5.67 19.82
CA PHE A 250 27.94 -6.35 18.94
C PHE A 250 28.52 -7.65 18.37
N PHE A 251 29.76 -7.65 17.88
CA PHE A 251 30.44 -8.86 17.39
C PHE A 251 30.53 -9.95 18.44
N GLN A 252 30.84 -9.58 19.69
CA GLN A 252 30.86 -10.52 20.80
C GLN A 252 29.49 -11.16 21.05
N ASN A 253 28.44 -10.34 21.03
CA ASN A 253 27.06 -10.79 21.26
C ASN A 253 26.56 -11.75 20.18
N ILE A 254 26.85 -11.47 18.90
CA ILE A 254 26.36 -12.29 17.79
C ILE A 254 27.11 -13.63 17.66
N SER A 255 28.35 -13.72 18.13
CA SER A 255 29.17 -14.94 18.00
C SER A 255 28.53 -16.15 18.65
N GLY A 256 27.74 -15.96 19.70
CA GLY A 256 27.05 -16.99 20.49
C GLY A 256 25.61 -17.31 20.04
N ILE A 257 25.13 -16.75 18.94
CA ILE A 257 23.73 -16.94 18.49
C ILE A 257 23.37 -18.41 18.23
N GLN A 258 24.29 -19.15 17.62
CA GLN A 258 24.17 -20.59 17.35
C GLN A 258 25.27 -21.39 18.07
N LYS A 259 24.91 -22.55 18.60
CA LYS A 259 25.91 -23.44 19.29
C LYS A 259 26.77 -24.21 18.31
N GLU A 260 26.25 -24.53 17.14
CA GLU A 260 26.86 -25.45 16.18
C GLU A 260 27.66 -24.70 15.08
N VAL A 261 27.42 -23.41 14.92
CA VAL A 261 28.09 -22.56 13.92
C VAL A 261 28.32 -21.19 14.52
N THR A 262 29.51 -20.66 14.40
CA THR A 262 29.82 -19.30 14.79
C THR A 262 29.17 -18.36 13.76
N VAL A 263 28.28 -17.48 14.23
CA VAL A 263 27.64 -16.45 13.40
C VAL A 263 28.56 -15.25 13.38
N SER A 264 28.88 -14.77 12.20
CA SER A 264 29.60 -13.51 11.97
C SER A 264 28.87 -12.64 10.97
N CYS A 265 29.24 -11.39 10.92
CA CYS A 265 28.76 -10.46 9.90
C CYS A 265 29.89 -9.58 9.37
N SER A 266 29.74 -9.07 8.18
CA SER A 266 30.57 -8.02 7.62
C SER A 266 29.82 -6.69 7.68
N ILE A 267 30.51 -5.59 8.04
CA ILE A 267 29.88 -4.27 8.20
C ILE A 267 30.66 -3.23 7.43
N GLY A 268 29.96 -2.51 6.53
CA GLY A 268 30.44 -1.27 5.97
C GLY A 268 29.93 -0.09 6.79
N VAL A 269 30.80 0.81 7.20
CA VAL A 269 30.47 1.99 8.00
C VAL A 269 30.91 3.24 7.25
N TYR A 270 29.96 4.13 6.96
CA TYR A 270 30.21 5.37 6.27
C TYR A 270 29.89 6.58 7.16
N ARG A 271 30.90 7.44 7.39
CA ARG A 271 30.72 8.74 8.03
C ARG A 271 30.33 9.77 6.99
N PHE A 272 29.27 10.49 7.25
CA PHE A 272 28.77 11.49 6.32
C PHE A 272 28.32 12.77 7.03
N THR A 273 28.18 13.85 6.25
CA THR A 273 27.60 15.11 6.73
C THR A 273 26.20 15.28 6.13
N TYR A 274 25.20 15.59 6.97
CA TYR A 274 23.85 15.86 6.50
C TYR A 274 23.75 17.13 5.64
N PRO A 275 22.88 17.18 4.61
CA PRO A 275 22.12 16.07 4.07
C PRO A 275 22.89 15.24 3.05
N LYS A 276 22.53 13.96 2.95
CA LYS A 276 22.99 13.07 1.89
C LYS A 276 21.80 12.31 1.32
N THR A 277 21.81 11.99 0.03
CA THR A 277 20.75 11.16 -0.53
C THR A 277 20.88 9.71 -0.03
N ILE A 278 19.75 9.06 0.21
CA ILE A 278 19.73 7.65 0.64
C ILE A 278 20.47 6.76 -0.37
N LYS A 279 20.37 7.08 -1.67
CA LYS A 279 21.08 6.35 -2.70
C LYS A 279 22.61 6.45 -2.53
N GLU A 280 23.12 7.64 -2.20
CA GLU A 280 24.56 7.83 -1.93
C GLU A 280 24.99 7.06 -0.70
N LEU A 281 24.22 7.12 0.40
CA LEU A 281 24.51 6.36 1.63
C LEU A 281 24.59 4.86 1.34
N LEU A 282 23.57 4.29 0.71
CA LEU A 282 23.54 2.87 0.37
C LEU A 282 24.71 2.48 -0.56
N THR A 283 24.97 3.28 -1.62
CA THR A 283 26.05 2.96 -2.56
C THR A 283 27.42 3.00 -1.89
N LYS A 284 27.68 4.03 -1.07
CA LYS A 284 28.97 4.17 -0.39
C LYS A 284 29.19 3.10 0.66
N THR A 285 28.19 2.78 1.46
CA THR A 285 28.30 1.72 2.47
C THR A 285 28.38 0.33 1.86
N ASP A 286 27.75 0.08 0.72
CA ASP A 286 27.88 -1.19 -0.01
C ASP A 286 29.32 -1.39 -0.54
N GLU A 287 29.94 -0.33 -1.09
CA GLU A 287 31.37 -0.34 -1.49
C GLU A 287 32.27 -0.70 -0.30
N ILE A 288 32.02 -0.11 0.89
CA ILE A 288 32.78 -0.36 2.12
C ILE A 288 32.50 -1.77 2.67
N LEU A 289 31.25 -2.22 2.62
CA LEU A 289 30.88 -3.59 2.99
C LEU A 289 31.61 -4.64 2.14
N TYR A 290 31.73 -4.34 0.84
CA TYR A 290 32.51 -5.20 -0.04
C TYR A 290 33.98 -5.29 0.38
N GLU A 291 34.60 -4.16 0.83
CA GLU A 291 35.95 -4.18 1.40
C GLU A 291 36.03 -5.09 2.66
N ALA A 292 35.05 -4.97 3.57
CA ALA A 292 35.00 -5.85 4.75
C ALA A 292 34.92 -7.33 4.38
N LYS A 293 34.07 -7.67 3.39
CA LYS A 293 33.97 -9.04 2.86
C LYS A 293 35.27 -9.53 2.22
N ALA A 294 35.98 -8.64 1.51
CA ALA A 294 37.28 -8.95 0.89
C ALA A 294 38.41 -9.13 1.92
N ASN A 295 38.34 -8.42 3.05
CA ASN A 295 39.32 -8.54 4.17
C ASN A 295 39.18 -9.83 5.00
N GLY A 296 38.31 -10.75 4.61
CA GLY A 296 38.16 -12.05 5.26
C GLY A 296 36.84 -12.23 6.00
N ARG A 297 35.92 -11.25 5.93
CA ARG A 297 34.63 -11.23 6.65
C ARG A 297 34.78 -11.14 8.18
N GLY A 298 33.67 -11.16 8.90
CA GLY A 298 33.67 -11.08 10.36
C GLY A 298 34.35 -9.82 10.90
N CYS A 299 34.25 -8.71 10.16
CA CYS A 299 34.89 -7.45 10.53
C CYS A 299 34.07 -6.25 10.04
N PHE A 300 34.42 -5.07 10.53
CA PHE A 300 33.90 -3.82 10.02
C PHE A 300 35.00 -2.98 9.36
N VAL A 301 34.60 -2.13 8.43
CA VAL A 301 35.46 -1.12 7.79
C VAL A 301 34.76 0.23 7.90
N ILE A 302 35.52 1.25 8.36
CA ILE A 302 35.02 2.63 8.52
C ILE A 302 35.69 3.53 7.48
N ARG A 303 34.94 4.39 6.83
CA ARG A 303 35.41 5.40 5.88
C ARG A 303 34.75 6.75 6.13
#